data_6ee2e30031be7bedd9c144303c2818d9
#
_entry.id   6ee2e30031be7bedd9c144303c2818d9
#
_cell.length_a   1.000
_cell.length_b   1.000
_cell.length_c   1.000
_cell.angle_alpha   90.00
_cell.angle_beta   90.00
_cell.angle_gamma   90.00
#
_symmetry.space_group_name_H-M   'P 1'
#
loop_
_entity.id
_entity.type
_entity.pdbx_description
1 polymer ?
#
loop_
_entity_poly.entity_id
_entity_poly.type
_entity_poly.pdbx_seq_one_letter_code
_entity_poly.pdbx_strand_id
1 'polypeptide(L)'
;SRGLGDVYKRQVLRRLVIIPFNATFSKDDPDYRPFIKYELTQQDSIEYLIRLGVEGLKRVVINNGFSKSDKVQNQLDEYEEENNPILAFINDTGVDMIENEPTNEVYKRYQVFCADNSMQPMSNIVFSKQINKRLDLEISVVKLNGQTRRIFRSRKEGIN
;
A
#
# COMPACT_ATOMS: atom_id res chain seq x y z
N SER A 1 16.88 11.71 10.83
CA SER A 1 16.81 10.27 11.09
C SER A 1 15.63 9.72 10.30
N ARG A 2 15.89 8.75 9.44
CA ARG A 2 14.81 7.99 8.81
C ARG A 2 14.14 7.21 9.94
N GLY A 3 12.83 7.40 10.15
CA GLY A 3 12.13 6.74 11.24
C GLY A 3 12.33 5.22 11.18
N LEU A 4 12.63 4.62 12.31
CA LEU A 4 12.85 3.17 12.43
C LEU A 4 11.66 2.39 11.82
N GLY A 5 10.45 2.92 11.94
CA GLY A 5 9.23 2.35 11.37
C GLY A 5 9.21 2.27 9.84
N ASP A 6 9.72 3.29 9.12
CA ASP A 6 9.78 3.27 7.65
C ASP A 6 10.78 2.25 7.10
N VAL A 7 11.86 2.00 7.86
CA VAL A 7 12.84 0.98 7.49
C VAL A 7 12.28 -0.42 7.71
N TYR A 8 11.59 -0.64 8.84
CA TYR A 8 10.94 -1.92 9.15
C TYR A 8 9.82 -2.23 8.15
N LYS A 9 8.95 -1.27 7.85
CA LYS A 9 7.86 -1.44 6.88
C LYS A 9 8.39 -1.87 5.51
N ARG A 10 9.42 -1.19 5.00
CA ARG A 10 10.05 -1.54 3.72
C ARG A 10 10.75 -2.91 3.74
N GLN A 11 11.32 -3.31 4.86
CA GLN A 11 11.94 -4.64 4.98
C GLN A 11 10.90 -5.76 4.98
N VAL A 12 9.75 -5.54 5.62
CA VAL A 12 8.63 -6.50 5.60
C VAL A 12 8.06 -6.62 4.20
N LEU A 13 7.73 -5.50 3.55
CA LEU A 13 7.12 -5.47 2.21
C LEU A 13 7.99 -6.17 1.15
N ARG A 14 9.31 -6.05 1.24
CA ARG A 14 10.24 -6.77 0.33
C ARG A 14 10.22 -8.29 0.47
N ARG A 15 9.69 -8.80 1.59
CA ARG A 15 9.61 -10.23 1.91
C ARG A 15 8.19 -10.76 1.84
N LEU A 16 7.21 -9.86 1.64
CA LEU A 16 5.81 -10.21 1.58
C LEU A 16 5.45 -10.57 0.14
N VAL A 17 4.82 -11.73 -0.02
CA VAL A 17 4.20 -12.18 -1.26
C VAL A 17 2.75 -12.47 -0.93
N ILE A 18 1.84 -11.70 -1.50
CA ILE A 18 0.39 -11.88 -1.30
C ILE A 18 -0.16 -12.63 -2.50
N ILE A 19 -0.66 -13.84 -2.25
CA ILE A 19 -1.27 -14.68 -3.28
C ILE A 19 -2.79 -14.61 -3.09
N PRO A 20 -3.53 -13.94 -3.97
CA PRO A 20 -4.98 -13.84 -3.84
C PRO A 20 -5.67 -15.15 -4.19
N PHE A 21 -6.55 -15.61 -3.31
CA PHE A 21 -7.47 -16.73 -3.53
C PHE A 21 -8.89 -16.16 -3.61
N ASN A 22 -9.30 -15.73 -4.81
CA ASN A 22 -10.55 -15.00 -5.02
C ASN A 22 -11.74 -15.95 -5.31
N ALA A 23 -11.51 -17.26 -5.42
CA ALA A 23 -12.57 -18.22 -5.64
C ALA A 23 -13.33 -18.49 -4.34
N THR A 24 -14.63 -18.29 -4.37
CA THR A 24 -15.57 -18.68 -3.31
C THR A 24 -16.37 -19.90 -3.79
N PHE A 25 -16.52 -20.88 -2.92
CA PHE A 25 -17.29 -22.08 -3.24
C PHE A 25 -18.50 -22.16 -2.32
N SER A 26 -19.70 -22.17 -2.91
CA SER A 26 -20.94 -22.35 -2.23
C SER A 26 -21.43 -23.81 -2.40
N LYS A 27 -22.30 -24.28 -1.49
CA LYS A 27 -22.92 -25.62 -1.62
C LYS A 27 -23.80 -25.75 -2.85
N ASP A 28 -24.24 -24.61 -3.40
CA ASP A 28 -25.11 -24.55 -4.57
C ASP A 28 -24.31 -24.48 -5.89
N ASP A 29 -22.99 -24.39 -5.80
CA ASP A 29 -22.13 -24.33 -6.99
C ASP A 29 -22.00 -25.70 -7.63
N PRO A 30 -22.06 -25.80 -8.98
CA PRO A 30 -21.91 -27.08 -9.70
C PRO A 30 -20.58 -27.77 -9.43
N ASP A 31 -19.54 -26.99 -9.13
CA ASP A 31 -18.20 -27.47 -8.85
C ASP A 31 -17.91 -27.70 -7.35
N TYR A 32 -18.95 -27.59 -6.51
CA TYR A 32 -18.79 -27.84 -5.09
C TYR A 32 -18.48 -29.30 -4.78
N ARG A 33 -17.34 -29.53 -4.16
CA ARG A 33 -16.85 -30.87 -3.76
C ARG A 33 -16.70 -30.96 -2.25
N PRO A 34 -17.68 -31.43 -1.51
CA PRO A 34 -17.66 -31.47 -0.03
C PRO A 34 -16.49 -32.30 0.53
N PHE A 35 -16.00 -33.27 -0.24
CA PHE A 35 -14.93 -34.18 0.15
C PHE A 35 -13.58 -33.91 -0.52
N ILE A 36 -13.40 -32.74 -1.17
CA ILE A 36 -12.16 -32.37 -1.87
C ILE A 36 -10.90 -32.56 -1.01
N LYS A 37 -11.01 -32.34 0.30
CA LYS A 37 -9.89 -32.54 1.23
C LYS A 37 -9.36 -33.97 1.19
N TYR A 38 -10.23 -34.97 1.08
CA TYR A 38 -9.82 -36.38 1.01
C TYR A 38 -9.20 -36.71 -0.34
N GLU A 39 -9.70 -36.14 -1.43
CA GLU A 39 -9.11 -36.31 -2.77
C GLU A 39 -7.72 -35.72 -2.83
N LEU A 40 -7.50 -34.54 -2.23
CA LEU A 40 -6.19 -33.88 -2.19
C LEU A 40 -5.15 -34.60 -1.32
N THR A 41 -5.58 -35.47 -0.40
CA THR A 41 -4.69 -36.27 0.44
C THR A 41 -4.33 -37.62 -0.15
N GLN A 42 -4.87 -37.97 -1.33
CA GLN A 42 -4.49 -39.20 -2.04
C GLN A 42 -3.07 -39.14 -2.56
N GLN A 43 -2.43 -40.30 -2.70
CA GLN A 43 -1.03 -40.44 -3.11
C GLN A 43 -0.75 -39.68 -4.42
N ASP A 44 -1.57 -39.89 -5.43
CA ASP A 44 -1.39 -39.27 -6.76
C ASP A 44 -1.44 -37.73 -6.70
N SER A 45 -2.33 -37.17 -5.86
CA SER A 45 -2.46 -35.73 -5.66
C SER A 45 -1.21 -35.16 -4.98
N ILE A 46 -0.67 -35.88 -4.01
CA ILE A 46 0.56 -35.50 -3.30
C ILE A 46 1.77 -35.54 -4.27
N GLU A 47 1.89 -36.61 -5.05
CA GLU A 47 2.97 -36.76 -6.04
C GLU A 47 2.90 -35.64 -7.11
N TYR A 48 1.71 -35.31 -7.57
CA TYR A 48 1.50 -34.19 -8.49
C TYR A 48 1.96 -32.86 -7.89
N LEU A 49 1.58 -32.60 -6.63
CA LEU A 49 1.96 -31.37 -5.92
C LEU A 49 3.49 -31.27 -5.74
N ILE A 50 4.14 -32.37 -5.38
CA ILE A 50 5.61 -32.45 -5.27
C ILE A 50 6.26 -32.15 -6.62
N ARG A 51 5.74 -32.73 -7.71
CA ARG A 51 6.24 -32.46 -9.06
C ARG A 51 6.13 -30.98 -9.44
N LEU A 52 4.98 -30.35 -9.17
CA LEU A 52 4.80 -28.91 -9.37
C LEU A 52 5.79 -28.08 -8.57
N GLY A 53 6.03 -28.46 -7.31
CA GLY A 53 7.03 -27.82 -6.45
C GLY A 53 8.44 -27.88 -7.02
N VAL A 54 8.85 -29.07 -7.50
CA VAL A 54 10.18 -29.27 -8.13
C VAL A 54 10.31 -28.45 -9.43
N GLU A 55 9.29 -28.43 -10.27
CA GLU A 55 9.27 -27.62 -11.50
C GLU A 55 9.30 -26.12 -11.19
N GLY A 56 8.59 -25.70 -10.14
CA GLY A 56 8.65 -24.33 -9.62
C GLY A 56 10.05 -23.95 -9.15
N LEU A 57 10.69 -24.81 -8.38
CA LEU A 57 12.07 -24.61 -7.90
C LEU A 57 13.05 -24.48 -9.06
N LYS A 58 12.95 -25.34 -10.07
CA LYS A 58 13.79 -25.24 -11.29
C LYS A 58 13.67 -23.86 -11.94
N ARG A 59 12.44 -23.33 -12.07
CA ARG A 59 12.23 -21.97 -12.61
C ARG A 59 12.88 -20.89 -11.76
N VAL A 60 12.77 -20.98 -10.43
CA VAL A 60 13.40 -20.02 -9.51
C VAL A 60 14.93 -20.04 -9.66
N VAL A 61 15.53 -21.22 -9.77
CA VAL A 61 16.99 -21.37 -9.95
C VAL A 61 17.43 -20.81 -11.30
N ILE A 62 16.75 -21.14 -12.39
CA ILE A 62 17.08 -20.67 -13.75
C ILE A 62 16.94 -19.14 -13.84
N ASN A 63 15.89 -18.58 -13.26
CA ASN A 63 15.58 -17.13 -13.33
C ASN A 63 16.34 -16.33 -12.25
N ASN A 64 17.10 -16.99 -11.39
CA ASN A 64 17.74 -16.38 -10.21
C ASN A 64 16.75 -15.57 -9.35
N GLY A 65 15.53 -16.06 -9.19
CA GLY A 65 14.46 -15.43 -8.41
C GLY A 65 13.07 -15.91 -8.78
N PHE A 66 12.08 -15.41 -8.02
CA PHE A 66 10.67 -15.70 -8.30
C PHE A 66 10.18 -15.02 -9.58
N SER A 67 9.26 -15.68 -10.28
CA SER A 67 8.56 -15.06 -11.41
C SER A 67 7.75 -13.86 -10.93
N LYS A 68 7.86 -12.75 -11.66
CA LYS A 68 7.01 -11.59 -11.40
C LYS A 68 5.59 -11.86 -11.89
N SER A 69 4.62 -11.50 -11.08
CA SER A 69 3.20 -11.61 -11.40
C SER A 69 2.53 -10.28 -11.12
N ASP A 70 1.89 -9.69 -12.12
CA ASP A 70 1.16 -8.44 -11.96
C ASP A 70 0.04 -8.56 -10.92
N LYS A 71 -0.61 -9.74 -10.83
CA LYS A 71 -1.62 -9.99 -9.80
C LYS A 71 -1.06 -9.90 -8.38
N VAL A 72 0.13 -10.47 -8.15
CA VAL A 72 0.81 -10.43 -6.85
C VAL A 72 1.27 -9.00 -6.54
N GLN A 73 1.78 -8.29 -7.55
CA GLN A 73 2.20 -6.90 -7.37
C GLN A 73 1.02 -5.99 -7.04
N ASN A 74 -0.07 -6.11 -7.78
CA ASN A 74 -1.29 -5.32 -7.52
C ASN A 74 -1.84 -5.56 -6.11
N GLN A 75 -1.85 -6.81 -5.63
CA GLN A 75 -2.27 -7.11 -4.26
C GLN A 75 -1.33 -6.52 -3.20
N LEU A 76 -0.05 -6.47 -3.49
CA LEU A 76 0.91 -5.82 -2.59
C LEU A 76 0.70 -4.29 -2.58
N ASP A 77 0.46 -3.70 -3.75
CA ASP A 77 0.20 -2.27 -3.88
C ASP A 77 -1.12 -1.88 -3.18
N GLU A 78 -2.18 -2.68 -3.34
CA GLU A 78 -3.45 -2.53 -2.60
C GLU A 78 -3.23 -2.62 -1.09
N TYR A 79 -2.49 -3.62 -0.63
CA TYR A 79 -2.14 -3.76 0.78
C TYR A 79 -1.35 -2.56 1.32
N GLU A 80 -0.39 -2.04 0.53
CA GLU A 80 0.34 -0.82 0.90
C GLU A 80 -0.58 0.40 0.97
N GLU A 81 -1.52 0.52 0.05
CA GLU A 81 -2.47 1.62 0.01
C GLU A 81 -3.46 1.58 1.17
N GLU A 82 -4.06 0.43 1.44
CA GLU A 82 -4.99 0.24 2.57
C GLU A 82 -4.33 0.51 3.93
N ASN A 83 -3.05 0.17 4.05
CA ASN A 83 -2.28 0.39 5.27
C ASN A 83 -1.51 1.72 5.30
N ASN A 84 -1.80 2.63 4.38
CA ASN A 84 -1.16 3.94 4.33
C ASN A 84 -2.06 5.02 4.97
N PRO A 85 -1.76 5.46 6.19
CA PRO A 85 -2.60 6.44 6.89
C PRO A 85 -2.67 7.79 6.19
N ILE A 86 -1.70 8.13 5.32
CA ILE A 86 -1.72 9.39 4.55
C ILE A 86 -2.73 9.29 3.42
N LEU A 87 -2.81 8.15 2.74
CA LEU A 87 -3.81 7.95 1.69
C LEU A 87 -5.23 7.91 2.27
N ALA A 88 -5.42 7.20 3.38
CA ALA A 88 -6.69 7.19 4.10
C ALA A 88 -7.12 8.62 4.49
N PHE A 89 -6.19 9.43 5.02
CA PHE A 89 -6.43 10.82 5.35
C PHE A 89 -6.81 11.68 4.13
N ILE A 90 -6.11 11.53 3.00
CA ILE A 90 -6.42 12.25 1.76
C ILE A 90 -7.84 11.92 1.28
N ASN A 91 -8.20 10.64 1.29
CA ASN A 91 -9.51 10.17 0.85
C ASN A 91 -10.64 10.65 1.75
N ASP A 92 -10.41 10.74 3.06
CA ASP A 92 -11.37 11.23 4.04
C ASP A 92 -11.55 12.76 3.99
N THR A 93 -10.43 13.49 3.89
CA THR A 93 -10.41 14.95 4.03
C THR A 93 -10.73 15.67 2.72
N GLY A 94 -10.30 15.10 1.59
CA GLY A 94 -10.35 15.75 0.28
C GLY A 94 -9.18 16.70 0.01
N VAL A 95 -8.88 16.90 -1.27
CA VAL A 95 -7.75 17.72 -1.74
C VAL A 95 -7.95 19.20 -1.41
N ASP A 96 -9.18 19.69 -1.54
CA ASP A 96 -9.55 21.10 -1.32
C ASP A 96 -9.26 21.58 0.11
N MET A 97 -9.27 20.66 1.07
CA MET A 97 -8.96 20.93 2.47
C MET A 97 -7.46 20.86 2.79
N ILE A 98 -6.64 20.52 1.79
CA ILE A 98 -5.19 20.41 1.92
C ILE A 98 -4.49 21.51 1.12
N GLU A 99 -4.96 21.77 -0.08
CA GLU A 99 -4.41 22.78 -0.97
C GLU A 99 -4.61 24.20 -0.39
N ASN A 100 -3.58 25.03 -0.52
CA ASN A 100 -3.50 26.40 0.01
C ASN A 100 -3.56 26.52 1.55
N GLU A 101 -3.57 25.40 2.28
CA GLU A 101 -3.58 25.36 3.73
C GLU A 101 -2.16 25.34 4.32
N PRO A 102 -1.95 25.89 5.54
CA PRO A 102 -0.68 25.80 6.24
C PRO A 102 -0.28 24.35 6.53
N THR A 103 0.95 24.00 6.17
CA THR A 103 1.43 22.61 6.29
C THR A 103 1.37 22.06 7.71
N ASN A 104 1.56 22.92 8.72
CA ASN A 104 1.47 22.53 10.13
C ASN A 104 0.02 22.26 10.57
N GLU A 105 -0.95 23.00 10.03
CA GLU A 105 -2.36 22.78 10.37
C GLU A 105 -2.90 21.50 9.71
N VAL A 106 -2.51 21.25 8.45
CA VAL A 106 -2.85 19.99 7.77
C VAL A 106 -2.23 18.80 8.50
N TYR A 107 -0.98 18.94 8.95
CA TYR A 107 -0.32 17.85 9.69
C TYR A 107 -0.99 17.58 11.05
N LYS A 108 -1.43 18.60 11.77
CA LYS A 108 -2.20 18.42 13.01
C LYS A 108 -3.51 17.69 12.77
N ARG A 109 -4.28 18.06 11.73
CA ARG A 109 -5.50 17.35 11.34
C ARG A 109 -5.21 15.88 11.01
N TYR A 110 -4.12 15.61 10.29
CA TYR A 110 -3.68 14.24 10.02
C TYR A 110 -3.35 13.45 11.31
N GLN A 111 -2.71 14.09 12.30
CA GLN A 111 -2.43 13.43 13.58
C GLN A 111 -3.70 13.07 14.33
N VAL A 112 -4.70 13.98 14.35
CA VAL A 112 -6.02 13.72 14.95
C VAL A 112 -6.72 12.58 14.21
N PHE A 113 -6.77 12.63 12.88
CA PHE A 113 -7.33 11.56 12.06
C PHE A 113 -6.70 10.19 12.38
N CYS A 114 -5.37 10.13 12.48
CA CYS A 114 -4.69 8.89 12.84
C CYS A 114 -5.07 8.39 14.24
N ALA A 115 -5.19 9.30 15.21
CA ALA A 115 -5.59 8.95 16.57
C ALA A 115 -7.03 8.38 16.60
N ASP A 116 -7.96 9.03 15.91
CA ASP A 116 -9.36 8.62 15.85
C ASP A 116 -9.56 7.26 15.15
N ASN A 117 -8.68 6.96 14.19
CA ASN A 117 -8.71 5.69 13.43
C ASN A 117 -7.72 4.63 13.95
N SER A 118 -7.15 4.81 15.13
CA SER A 118 -6.16 3.89 15.72
C SER A 118 -4.95 3.61 14.83
N MET A 119 -4.56 4.58 14.02
CA MET A 119 -3.41 4.52 13.13
C MET A 119 -2.20 5.23 13.74
N GLN A 120 -0.99 4.80 13.36
CA GLN A 120 0.23 5.50 13.76
C GLN A 120 0.58 6.61 12.76
N PRO A 121 0.66 7.88 13.16
CA PRO A 121 1.00 8.96 12.26
C PRO A 121 2.46 8.87 11.81
N MET A 122 2.69 9.10 10.53
CA MET A 122 4.04 9.27 10.00
C MET A 122 4.62 10.62 10.42
N SER A 123 5.95 10.75 10.39
CA SER A 123 6.61 12.02 10.71
C SER A 123 6.18 13.13 9.74
N ASN A 124 6.21 14.39 10.18
CA ASN A 124 5.83 15.55 9.37
C ASN A 124 6.62 15.62 8.04
N ILE A 125 7.91 15.22 8.06
CA ILE A 125 8.75 15.21 6.85
C ILE A 125 8.22 14.18 5.84
N VAL A 126 7.87 12.98 6.30
CA VAL A 126 7.34 11.90 5.44
C VAL A 126 5.96 12.28 4.94
N PHE A 127 5.09 12.80 5.83
CA PHE A 127 3.77 13.29 5.49
C PHE A 127 3.82 14.33 4.38
N SER A 128 4.58 15.41 4.57
CA SER A 128 4.70 16.49 3.58
C SER A 128 5.23 16.02 2.23
N LYS A 129 6.21 15.10 2.23
CA LYS A 129 6.71 14.52 0.99
C LYS A 129 5.68 13.69 0.26
N GLN A 130 4.89 12.91 0.98
CA GLN A 130 3.84 12.07 0.40
C GLN A 130 2.66 12.90 -0.12
N ILE A 131 2.21 13.91 0.63
CA ILE A 131 1.20 14.87 0.16
C ILE A 131 1.64 15.52 -1.14
N ASN A 132 2.84 16.09 -1.18
CA ASN A 132 3.37 16.73 -2.38
C ASN A 132 3.43 15.78 -3.59
N LYS A 133 3.86 14.54 -3.35
CA LYS A 133 3.98 13.55 -4.44
C LYS A 133 2.62 13.08 -4.96
N ARG A 134 1.65 12.86 -4.06
CA ARG A 134 0.35 12.25 -4.40
C ARG A 134 -0.64 13.25 -4.99
N LEU A 135 -0.58 14.48 -4.53
CA LEU A 135 -1.49 15.55 -4.95
C LEU A 135 -0.86 16.55 -5.93
N ASP A 136 0.36 16.27 -6.38
CA ASP A 136 1.17 17.16 -7.23
C ASP A 136 1.28 18.59 -6.68
N LEU A 137 1.48 18.68 -5.36
CA LEU A 137 1.66 19.92 -4.64
C LEU A 137 3.14 20.20 -4.39
N GLU A 138 3.43 21.45 -4.04
CA GLU A 138 4.73 21.90 -3.51
C GLU A 138 4.53 22.73 -2.26
N ILE A 139 5.62 22.89 -1.47
CA ILE A 139 5.57 23.76 -0.30
C ILE A 139 6.03 25.15 -0.70
N SER A 140 5.12 26.11 -0.66
CA SER A 140 5.38 27.53 -0.90
C SER A 140 5.37 28.33 0.40
N VAL A 141 6.19 29.37 0.45
CA VAL A 141 6.24 30.30 1.59
C VAL A 141 5.44 31.54 1.24
N VAL A 142 4.42 31.83 2.05
CA VAL A 142 3.52 32.95 1.85
C VAL A 142 3.39 33.80 3.11
N LYS A 143 3.04 35.08 2.96
CA LYS A 143 2.65 35.93 4.09
C LYS A 143 1.13 35.89 4.25
N LEU A 144 0.67 35.34 5.37
CA LEU A 144 -0.73 35.30 5.77
C LEU A 144 -0.88 36.09 7.07
N ASN A 145 -1.72 37.11 7.08
CA ASN A 145 -1.98 37.96 8.26
C ASN A 145 -0.70 38.51 8.92
N GLY A 146 0.28 38.95 8.10
CA GLY A 146 1.54 39.48 8.57
C GLY A 146 2.58 38.42 9.03
N GLN A 147 2.22 37.15 9.05
CA GLN A 147 3.12 36.04 9.43
C GLN A 147 3.55 35.24 8.21
N THR A 148 4.81 34.84 8.17
CA THR A 148 5.34 33.93 7.15
C THR A 148 4.93 32.50 7.46
N ARG A 149 4.21 31.85 6.56
CA ARG A 149 3.73 30.48 6.70
C ARG A 149 4.11 29.63 5.49
N ARG A 150 4.32 28.35 5.71
CA ARG A 150 4.46 27.34 4.66
C ARG A 150 3.09 26.77 4.35
N ILE A 151 2.71 26.74 3.07
CA ILE A 151 1.44 26.18 2.60
C ILE A 151 1.71 25.11 1.55
N PHE A 152 0.76 24.17 1.40
CA PHE A 152 0.70 23.27 0.25
C PHE A 152 0.09 24.04 -0.93
N ARG A 153 0.74 24.05 -2.08
CA ARG A 153 0.27 24.76 -3.26
C ARG A 153 0.43 23.89 -4.50
N SER A 154 -0.54 23.95 -5.40
CA SER A 154 -0.46 23.30 -6.70
C SER A 154 0.79 23.73 -7.45
N ARG A 155 1.49 22.78 -8.05
CA ARG A 155 2.60 23.11 -8.95
C ARG A 155 2.02 23.88 -10.13
N LYS A 156 2.52 25.07 -10.39
CA LYS A 156 2.17 25.80 -11.61
C LYS A 156 2.64 24.94 -12.78
N GLU A 157 1.72 24.52 -13.65
CA GLU A 157 2.10 24.04 -14.97
C GLU A 157 2.98 25.12 -15.60
N GLY A 158 4.23 24.76 -15.90
CA GLY A 158 5.13 25.64 -16.62
C GLY A 158 4.47 25.92 -17.97
N ILE A 159 3.99 27.14 -18.14
CA ILE A 159 3.60 27.65 -19.46
C ILE A 159 4.89 27.71 -20.27
N ASN A 160 5.11 26.73 -21.13
CA ASN A 160 6.08 26.81 -22.22
C ASN A 160 5.47 27.57 -23.38
#